data_f3055d2e0c727b17d778de8f201b705e
#
_entry.id   f3055d2e0c727b17d778de8f201b705e
#
_cell.length_a   1.000
_cell.length_b   1.000
_cell.length_c   1.000
_cell.angle_alpha   90.00
_cell.angle_beta   90.00
_cell.angle_gamma   90.00
#
_symmetry.space_group_name_H-M   'P 1'
#
loop_
_entity.id
_entity.type
_entity.pdbx_description
1 polymer ?
#
loop_
_entity_poly.entity_id
_entity_poly.type
_entity_poly.pdbx_seq_one_letter_code
_entity_poly.pdbx_strand_id
1 'polypeptide(L)'
;EFKDFVSICEDRIAGLIDAGCPYDEKVAEATRIIAASPGEIRVDQLAKTLDLSTRQLQRRFKASSGLSPKQFIRTRRLRATAVQLVENQDQNWAERAAELGFADQAHLTHEFVSITNRSPGSFAANLIGVVHGELVK
;
A
#
# COMPACT_ATOMS: atom_id res chain seq x y z
N GLU A 1 -24.70 -3.50 -7.14
CA GLU A 1 -23.56 -2.58 -6.82
C GLU A 1 -22.30 -3.35 -6.37
N PHE A 2 -22.34 -4.14 -5.28
CA PHE A 2 -21.13 -4.88 -4.85
C PHE A 2 -20.78 -6.03 -5.81
N LYS A 3 -21.77 -6.75 -6.32
CA LYS A 3 -21.59 -7.82 -7.32
C LYS A 3 -21.05 -7.28 -8.63
N ASP A 4 -21.49 -6.10 -9.05
CA ASP A 4 -20.98 -5.44 -10.27
C ASP A 4 -19.52 -5.04 -10.12
N PHE A 5 -19.13 -4.55 -8.93
CA PHE A 5 -17.74 -4.23 -8.61
C PHE A 5 -16.83 -5.46 -8.64
N VAL A 6 -17.28 -6.58 -8.03
CA VAL A 6 -16.54 -7.85 -8.05
C VAL A 6 -16.37 -8.35 -9.48
N SER A 7 -17.44 -8.34 -10.29
CA SER A 7 -17.38 -8.76 -11.70
C SER A 7 -16.40 -7.90 -12.51
N ILE A 8 -16.42 -6.57 -12.33
CA ILE A 8 -15.47 -5.66 -13.00
C ILE A 8 -14.02 -5.98 -12.58
N CYS A 9 -13.79 -6.30 -11.30
CA CYS A 9 -12.46 -6.69 -10.82
C CYS A 9 -12.01 -8.03 -11.42
N GLU A 10 -12.91 -9.02 -11.48
CA GLU A 10 -12.63 -10.33 -12.08
C GLU A 10 -12.30 -10.21 -13.56
N ASP A 11 -13.08 -9.46 -14.34
CA ASP A 11 -12.83 -9.21 -15.76
C ASP A 11 -11.50 -8.49 -15.99
N ARG A 12 -11.16 -7.52 -15.14
CA ARG A 12 -9.86 -6.82 -15.19
C ARG A 12 -8.70 -7.74 -14.89
N ILE A 13 -8.83 -8.58 -13.87
CA ILE A 13 -7.81 -9.57 -13.50
C ILE A 13 -7.64 -10.60 -14.61
N ALA A 14 -8.73 -11.15 -15.14
CA ALA A 14 -8.71 -12.08 -16.26
C ALA A 14 -8.02 -11.46 -17.49
N GLY A 15 -8.37 -10.22 -17.84
CA GLY A 15 -7.73 -9.49 -18.92
C GLY A 15 -6.23 -9.25 -18.72
N LEU A 16 -5.78 -9.05 -17.49
CA LEU A 16 -4.35 -8.93 -17.16
C LEU A 16 -3.61 -10.27 -17.29
N ILE A 17 -4.27 -11.37 -16.94
CA ILE A 17 -3.74 -12.73 -17.07
C ILE A 17 -3.63 -13.09 -18.57
N ASP A 18 -4.68 -12.86 -19.34
CA ASP A 18 -4.72 -13.14 -20.78
C ASP A 18 -3.74 -12.28 -21.59
N ALA A 19 -3.51 -11.03 -21.17
CA ALA A 19 -2.51 -10.15 -21.77
C ALA A 19 -1.06 -10.61 -21.53
N GLY A 20 -0.87 -11.71 -20.77
CA GLY A 20 0.46 -12.26 -20.50
C GLY A 20 1.31 -11.26 -19.72
N CYS A 21 0.78 -10.75 -18.59
CA CYS A 21 1.58 -9.89 -17.72
C CYS A 21 2.89 -10.66 -17.37
N PRO A 22 4.04 -10.22 -17.87
CA PRO A 22 5.26 -10.99 -17.71
C PRO A 22 5.59 -11.13 -16.23
N TYR A 23 5.55 -12.37 -15.72
CA TYR A 23 5.98 -12.64 -14.37
C TYR A 23 7.47 -12.28 -14.23
N ASP A 24 7.75 -11.34 -13.37
CA ASP A 24 9.11 -10.93 -13.04
C ASP A 24 9.44 -11.37 -11.62
N GLU A 25 10.26 -12.40 -11.49
CA GLU A 25 10.64 -12.97 -10.20
C GLU A 25 11.28 -11.95 -9.25
N LYS A 26 12.10 -11.04 -9.78
CA LYS A 26 12.72 -9.98 -8.98
C LYS A 26 11.69 -8.97 -8.47
N VAL A 27 10.66 -8.68 -9.25
CA VAL A 27 9.54 -7.82 -8.81
C VAL A 27 8.67 -8.55 -7.80
N ALA A 28 8.41 -9.83 -7.99
CA ALA A 28 7.66 -10.64 -7.02
C ALA A 28 8.42 -10.71 -5.67
N GLU A 29 9.73 -10.87 -5.69
CA GLU A 29 10.56 -10.82 -4.49
C GLU A 29 10.53 -9.43 -3.84
N ALA A 30 10.67 -8.37 -4.65
CA ALA A 30 10.55 -6.99 -4.17
C ALA A 30 9.23 -6.75 -3.44
N THR A 31 8.11 -7.23 -4.00
CA THR A 31 6.78 -7.06 -3.38
C THR A 31 6.66 -7.81 -2.05
N ARG A 32 7.27 -9.00 -1.93
CA ARG A 32 7.31 -9.76 -0.67
C ARG A 32 8.11 -9.03 0.41
N ILE A 33 9.30 -8.52 0.06
CA ILE A 33 10.15 -7.76 0.98
C ILE A 33 9.42 -6.50 1.46
N ILE A 34 8.82 -5.73 0.56
CA ILE A 34 8.05 -4.52 0.93
C ILE A 34 6.84 -4.88 1.81
N ALA A 35 6.18 -6.01 1.54
CA ALA A 35 5.01 -6.42 2.32
C ALA A 35 5.38 -6.82 3.76
N ALA A 36 6.57 -7.38 3.96
CA ALA A 36 7.06 -7.80 5.28
C ALA A 36 7.43 -6.61 6.18
N SER A 37 7.96 -5.51 5.62
CA SER A 37 8.44 -4.35 6.39
C SER A 37 8.14 -3.03 5.64
N PRO A 38 6.88 -2.62 5.54
CA PRO A 38 6.50 -1.49 4.69
C PRO A 38 7.04 -0.13 5.17
N GLY A 39 7.42 -0.02 6.46
CA GLY A 39 7.95 1.22 7.05
C GLY A 39 9.45 1.44 6.85
N GLU A 40 10.22 0.39 6.71
CA GLU A 40 11.68 0.44 6.83
C GLU A 40 12.43 0.47 5.50
N ILE A 41 11.78 0.05 4.41
CA ILE A 41 12.51 -0.21 3.18
C ILE A 41 12.66 1.03 2.29
N ARG A 42 13.88 1.25 1.83
CA ARG A 42 14.22 2.28 0.83
C ARG A 42 14.45 1.63 -0.53
N VAL A 43 14.12 2.35 -1.59
CA VAL A 43 14.24 1.83 -2.97
C VAL A 43 15.67 1.45 -3.34
N ASP A 44 16.66 2.22 -2.86
CA ASP A 44 18.07 1.94 -3.08
C ASP A 44 18.56 0.66 -2.36
N GLN A 45 18.09 0.45 -1.14
CA GLN A 45 18.35 -0.78 -0.37
C GLN A 45 17.68 -1.99 -1.02
N LEU A 46 16.41 -1.86 -1.40
CA LEU A 46 15.67 -2.91 -2.09
C LEU A 46 16.35 -3.32 -3.40
N ALA A 47 16.82 -2.36 -4.18
CA ALA A 47 17.55 -2.63 -5.41
C ALA A 47 18.83 -3.43 -5.14
N LYS A 48 19.62 -3.03 -4.13
CA LYS A 48 20.84 -3.75 -3.71
C LYS A 48 20.54 -5.18 -3.25
N THR A 49 19.50 -5.37 -2.44
CA THR A 49 19.08 -6.72 -1.97
C THR A 49 18.75 -7.65 -3.13
N LEU A 50 18.26 -7.10 -4.24
CA LEU A 50 17.87 -7.85 -5.42
C LEU A 50 18.94 -7.93 -6.50
N ASP A 51 20.16 -7.47 -6.23
CA ASP A 51 21.27 -7.37 -7.19
C ASP A 51 20.88 -6.59 -8.46
N LEU A 52 20.16 -5.49 -8.26
CA LEU A 52 19.72 -4.59 -9.32
C LEU A 52 20.21 -3.16 -9.08
N SER A 53 20.41 -2.42 -10.16
CA SER A 53 20.48 -0.97 -10.05
C SER A 53 19.06 -0.41 -9.76
N THR A 54 18.98 0.75 -9.11
CA THR A 54 17.71 1.43 -8.85
C THR A 54 16.91 1.65 -10.15
N ARG A 55 17.60 1.98 -11.25
CA ARG A 55 16.98 2.17 -12.57
C ARG A 55 16.39 0.87 -13.13
N GLN A 56 17.11 -0.25 -12.97
CA GLN A 56 16.59 -1.56 -13.40
C GLN A 56 15.37 -1.95 -12.59
N LEU A 57 15.40 -1.80 -11.26
CA LEU A 57 14.26 -2.06 -10.39
C LEU A 57 13.04 -1.22 -10.79
N GLN A 58 13.22 0.10 -10.97
CA GLN A 58 12.14 1.00 -11.38
C GLN A 58 11.50 0.58 -12.71
N ARG A 59 12.33 0.26 -13.73
CA ARG A 59 11.85 -0.17 -15.05
C ARG A 59 11.06 -1.47 -14.96
N ARG A 60 11.61 -2.48 -14.27
CA ARG A 60 10.98 -3.80 -14.10
C ARG A 60 9.66 -3.69 -13.34
N PHE A 61 9.68 -2.94 -12.24
CA PHE A 61 8.50 -2.73 -11.41
C PHE A 61 7.37 -2.04 -12.18
N LYS A 62 7.72 -1.01 -12.96
CA LYS A 62 6.77 -0.30 -13.83
C LYS A 62 6.18 -1.21 -14.91
N ALA A 63 7.01 -2.05 -15.51
CA ALA A 63 6.57 -2.98 -16.56
C ALA A 63 5.63 -4.06 -15.99
N SER A 64 5.91 -4.61 -14.79
CA SER A 64 5.12 -5.68 -14.19
C SER A 64 3.86 -5.22 -13.47
N SER A 65 3.89 -4.05 -12.82
CA SER A 65 2.79 -3.61 -11.93
C SER A 65 2.12 -2.30 -12.34
N GLY A 66 2.67 -1.60 -13.32
CA GLY A 66 2.23 -0.25 -13.67
C GLY A 66 2.64 0.83 -12.66
N LEU A 67 3.21 0.46 -11.51
CA LEU A 67 3.62 1.36 -10.42
C LEU A 67 5.14 1.49 -10.34
N SER A 68 5.62 2.59 -9.78
CA SER A 68 7.01 2.65 -9.32
C SER A 68 7.16 1.95 -7.96
N PRO A 69 8.37 1.45 -7.60
CA PRO A 69 8.63 0.89 -6.27
C PRO A 69 8.24 1.84 -5.15
N LYS A 70 8.52 3.14 -5.30
CA LYS A 70 8.15 4.18 -4.32
C LYS A 70 6.64 4.29 -4.13
N GLN A 71 5.85 4.27 -5.22
CA GLN A 71 4.39 4.28 -5.15
C GLN A 71 3.86 3.03 -4.44
N PHE A 72 4.42 1.88 -4.74
CA PHE A 72 4.03 0.63 -4.11
C PHE A 72 4.33 0.63 -2.60
N ILE A 73 5.52 1.08 -2.17
CA ILE A 73 5.88 1.25 -0.76
C ILE A 73 4.88 2.19 -0.05
N ARG A 74 4.55 3.34 -0.67
CA ARG A 74 3.54 4.26 -0.13
C ARG A 74 2.19 3.59 0.08
N THR A 75 1.72 2.84 -0.90
CA THR A 75 0.42 2.13 -0.81
C THR A 75 0.45 1.06 0.28
N ARG A 76 1.55 0.32 0.43
CA ARG A 76 1.70 -0.69 1.49
C ARG A 76 1.76 -0.06 2.87
N ARG A 77 2.45 1.06 3.01
CA ARG A 77 2.51 1.85 4.25
C ARG A 77 1.13 2.39 4.64
N LEU A 78 0.39 2.92 3.67
CA LEU A 78 -0.98 3.37 3.88
C LEU A 78 -1.89 2.23 4.34
N ARG A 79 -1.79 1.05 3.71
CA ARG A 79 -2.54 -0.12 4.13
C ARG A 79 -2.21 -0.53 5.57
N ALA A 80 -0.93 -0.57 5.93
CA ALA A 80 -0.50 -0.87 7.28
C ALA A 80 -1.06 0.14 8.29
N THR A 81 -1.07 1.44 7.94
CA THR A 81 -1.71 2.49 8.74
C THR A 81 -3.20 2.19 8.94
N ALA A 82 -3.93 1.86 7.88
CA ALA A 82 -5.35 1.57 7.96
C ALA A 82 -5.65 0.35 8.85
N VAL A 83 -4.84 -0.71 8.76
CA VAL A 83 -4.96 -1.89 9.62
C VAL A 83 -4.72 -1.53 11.08
N GLN A 84 -3.64 -0.82 11.40
CA GLN A 84 -3.35 -0.39 12.78
C GLN A 84 -4.43 0.54 13.36
N LEU A 85 -5.09 1.35 12.52
CA LEU A 85 -6.19 2.21 12.96
C LEU A 85 -7.40 1.42 13.46
N VAL A 86 -7.62 0.22 12.93
CA VAL A 86 -8.71 -0.67 13.35
C VAL A 86 -8.30 -1.52 14.54
N GLU A 87 -7.08 -2.07 14.53
CA GLU A 87 -6.60 -3.02 15.53
C GLU A 87 -6.15 -2.34 16.84
N ASN A 88 -5.53 -1.16 16.75
CA ASN A 88 -4.91 -0.45 17.86
C ASN A 88 -5.43 1.00 17.96
N GLN A 89 -6.72 1.18 18.24
CA GLN A 89 -7.38 2.48 18.20
C GLN A 89 -6.77 3.50 19.19
N ASP A 90 -6.30 3.03 20.34
CA ASP A 90 -5.76 3.87 21.42
C ASP A 90 -4.26 4.20 21.25
N GLN A 91 -3.60 3.68 20.21
CA GLN A 91 -2.18 3.93 19.99
C GLN A 91 -1.90 5.40 19.69
N ASN A 92 -0.86 5.95 20.31
CA ASN A 92 -0.40 7.30 20.07
C ASN A 92 0.02 7.50 18.59
N TRP A 93 -0.37 8.63 18.02
CA TRP A 93 -0.10 8.94 16.60
C TRP A 93 1.39 9.08 16.27
N ALA A 94 2.19 9.58 17.21
CA ALA A 94 3.63 9.72 17.03
C ALA A 94 4.32 8.34 17.00
N GLU A 95 3.93 7.43 17.89
CA GLU A 95 4.42 6.05 17.92
C GLU A 95 4.05 5.31 16.63
N ARG A 96 2.79 5.42 16.23
CA ARG A 96 2.29 4.84 14.96
C ARG A 96 3.07 5.35 13.76
N ALA A 97 3.34 6.65 13.70
CA ALA A 97 4.13 7.24 12.63
C ALA A 97 5.55 6.65 12.58
N ALA A 98 6.19 6.52 13.74
CA ALA A 98 7.54 5.94 13.85
C ALA A 98 7.57 4.47 13.40
N GLU A 99 6.64 3.63 13.89
CA GLU A 99 6.56 2.21 13.53
C GLU A 99 6.34 1.99 12.03
N LEU A 100 5.57 2.88 11.40
CA LEU A 100 5.27 2.80 9.96
C LEU A 100 6.29 3.53 9.08
N GLY A 101 7.40 4.03 9.67
CA GLY A 101 8.49 4.67 8.94
C GLY A 101 8.16 6.04 8.36
N PHE A 102 7.22 6.77 9.00
CA PHE A 102 7.03 8.19 8.73
C PHE A 102 7.97 9.02 9.61
N ALA A 103 8.36 10.19 9.14
CA ALA A 103 9.23 11.09 9.90
C ALA A 103 8.56 11.57 11.20
N ASP A 104 7.25 11.85 11.12
CA ASP A 104 6.41 12.29 12.22
C ASP A 104 4.92 12.11 11.90
N GLN A 105 4.06 12.47 12.85
CA GLN A 105 2.60 12.43 12.69
C GLN A 105 2.10 13.33 11.54
N ALA A 106 2.71 14.48 11.33
CA ALA A 106 2.30 15.41 10.28
C ALA A 106 2.57 14.81 8.89
N HIS A 107 3.74 14.16 8.72
CA HIS A 107 4.09 13.44 7.51
C HIS A 107 3.12 12.27 7.23
N LEU A 108 2.79 11.47 8.25
CA LEU A 108 1.78 10.41 8.14
C LEU A 108 0.44 10.98 7.67
N THR A 109 -0.05 12.03 8.33
CA THR A 109 -1.33 12.67 8.01
C THR A 109 -1.33 13.22 6.59
N HIS A 110 -0.29 13.92 6.19
CA HIS A 110 -0.16 14.49 4.86
C HIS A 110 -0.15 13.41 3.76
N GLU A 111 0.64 12.34 3.93
CA GLU A 111 0.68 11.22 3.00
C GLU A 111 -0.68 10.52 2.91
N PHE A 112 -1.34 10.31 4.06
CA PHE A 112 -2.64 9.66 4.12
C PHE A 112 -3.71 10.48 3.38
N VAL A 113 -3.79 11.78 3.66
CA VAL A 113 -4.73 12.70 2.99
C VAL A 113 -4.46 12.78 1.48
N SER A 114 -3.19 12.80 1.07
CA SER A 114 -2.82 12.87 -0.36
C SER A 114 -3.31 11.69 -1.19
N ILE A 115 -3.57 10.55 -0.56
CA ILE A 115 -4.01 9.31 -1.24
C ILE A 115 -5.51 9.10 -1.07
N THR A 116 -6.05 9.34 0.14
CA THR A 116 -7.43 9.01 0.50
C THR A 116 -8.39 10.20 0.42
N ASN A 117 -7.87 11.42 0.30
CA ASN A 117 -8.61 12.68 0.47
C ASN A 117 -9.32 12.80 1.84
N ARG A 118 -8.89 12.05 2.85
CA ARG A 118 -9.46 12.03 4.19
C ARG A 118 -8.37 12.03 5.25
N SER A 119 -8.63 12.63 6.40
CA SER A 119 -7.73 12.47 7.54
C SER A 119 -7.74 11.02 8.04
N PRO A 120 -6.62 10.55 8.61
CA PRO A 120 -6.55 9.19 9.16
C PRO A 120 -7.66 8.89 10.19
N GLY A 121 -7.97 9.83 11.07
CA GLY A 121 -9.06 9.69 12.06
C GLY A 121 -10.44 9.57 11.42
N SER A 122 -10.74 10.41 10.42
CA SER A 122 -12.00 10.32 9.69
C SER A 122 -12.12 9.03 8.89
N PHE A 123 -11.01 8.55 8.33
CA PHE A 123 -10.97 7.28 7.62
C PHE A 123 -11.22 6.10 8.57
N ALA A 124 -10.57 6.10 9.75
CA ALA A 124 -10.74 5.07 10.77
C ALA A 124 -12.20 4.99 11.25
N ALA A 125 -12.83 6.14 11.55
CA ALA A 125 -14.22 6.18 11.99
C ALA A 125 -15.17 5.56 10.95
N ASN A 126 -14.97 5.86 9.67
CA ASN A 126 -15.77 5.25 8.59
C ASN A 126 -15.50 3.74 8.44
N LEU A 127 -14.25 3.31 8.53
CA LEU A 127 -13.87 1.90 8.39
C LEU A 127 -14.42 1.07 9.54
N ILE A 128 -14.33 1.57 10.77
CA ILE A 128 -14.90 0.93 11.97
C ILE A 128 -16.42 0.80 11.83
N GLY A 129 -17.12 1.86 11.39
CA GLY A 129 -18.55 1.80 11.12
C GLY A 129 -18.93 0.72 10.11
N VAL A 130 -18.15 0.56 9.04
CA VAL A 130 -18.36 -0.52 8.05
C VAL A 130 -18.13 -1.90 8.66
N VAL A 131 -17.08 -2.07 9.44
CA VAL A 131 -16.73 -3.37 10.08
C VAL A 131 -17.78 -3.78 11.12
N HIS A 132 -18.35 -2.83 11.86
CA HIS A 132 -19.40 -3.09 12.85
C HIS A 132 -20.82 -3.09 12.27
N GLY A 133 -20.98 -2.98 10.95
CA GLY A 133 -22.29 -3.01 10.27
C GLY A 133 -23.10 -1.71 10.40
N GLU A 134 -22.51 -0.66 10.91
CA GLU A 134 -23.08 0.68 10.94
C GLU A 134 -22.76 1.37 9.61
N LEU A 135 -23.55 1.07 8.57
CA LEU A 135 -23.52 1.85 7.34
C LEU A 135 -23.93 3.29 7.66
N VAL A 136 -22.96 4.17 7.68
CA VAL A 136 -23.24 5.61 7.72
C VAL A 136 -24.01 5.95 6.46
N LYS A 137 -25.25 6.36 6.65
CA LYS A 137 -26.16 6.89 5.62
C LYS A 137 -25.62 8.16 4.99
#